data_e536c615a805700cdc313b668659d7f6
#
_entry.id   e536c615a805700cdc313b668659d7f6
#
_cell.length_a   1.000
_cell.length_b   1.000
_cell.length_c   1.000
_cell.angle_alpha   90.00
_cell.angle_beta   90.00
_cell.angle_gamma   90.00
#
_symmetry.space_group_name_H-M   'P 1'
#
loop_
_entity.id
_entity.type
_entity.pdbx_description
1 polymer ?
#
loop_
_entity_poly.entity_id
_entity_poly.type
_entity_poly.pdbx_seq_one_letter_code
_entity_poly.pdbx_strand_id
1 'polypeptide(L)'
;MIRKTLFPVLALAVFSAPLQAASAPASETYSHPLLNQIYEMHSLAEAGNKDATRRLVAWLEELTSEQPDNGILLVYLGSAYTLASRDAFIGPGKLRFLMAGRDCMDRAVTMRPDDANVRFIRAINNYHLPTIFNRRSIARDDFRQLVDQLSKDPEVVDGLTSLAIYYYAGLCFAQLEEESNARASWQKGLDLKINGPLTAKISDELNRLTPTATGQ
;
A
#
# COMPACT_ATOMS: atom_id res chain seq x y z
N MET A 1 -15.95 -8.17 -38.25
CA MET A 1 -14.62 -8.46 -37.68
C MET A 1 -14.54 -7.84 -36.27
N ILE A 2 -14.83 -8.61 -35.24
CA ILE A 2 -14.85 -8.14 -33.84
C ILE A 2 -13.45 -8.39 -33.29
N ARG A 3 -12.69 -7.32 -33.08
CA ARG A 3 -11.38 -7.40 -32.41
C ARG A 3 -11.62 -7.74 -30.94
N LYS A 4 -11.26 -8.97 -30.56
CA LYS A 4 -11.14 -9.38 -29.16
C LYS A 4 -9.93 -8.65 -28.57
N THR A 5 -10.19 -7.57 -27.85
CA THR A 5 -9.19 -6.97 -26.96
C THR A 5 -8.99 -7.93 -25.79
N LEU A 6 -7.89 -8.69 -25.82
CA LEU A 6 -7.38 -9.38 -24.65
C LEU A 6 -7.04 -8.31 -23.60
N PHE A 7 -7.79 -8.29 -22.51
CA PHE A 7 -7.36 -7.56 -21.32
C PHE A 7 -6.07 -8.24 -20.80
N PRO A 8 -4.95 -7.50 -20.68
CA PRO A 8 -3.79 -8.06 -20.03
C PRO A 8 -4.18 -8.36 -18.58
N VAL A 9 -3.99 -9.61 -18.18
CA VAL A 9 -3.98 -10.01 -16.76
C VAL A 9 -2.92 -9.14 -16.11
N LEU A 10 -3.38 -8.15 -15.35
CA LEU A 10 -2.51 -7.24 -14.60
C LEU A 10 -1.82 -8.11 -13.56
N ALA A 11 -0.60 -8.52 -13.87
CA ALA A 11 0.32 -9.01 -12.87
C ALA A 11 0.49 -7.86 -11.87
N LEU A 12 -0.15 -7.99 -10.70
CA LEU A 12 0.22 -7.19 -9.55
C LEU A 12 1.72 -7.45 -9.36
N ALA A 13 2.55 -6.53 -9.83
CA ALA A 13 3.97 -6.51 -9.50
C ALA A 13 4.04 -6.22 -8.01
N VAL A 14 4.01 -7.31 -7.26
CA VAL A 14 4.07 -7.30 -5.81
C VAL A 14 5.44 -6.78 -5.42
N PHE A 15 5.42 -5.85 -4.55
CA PHE A 15 6.52 -5.26 -3.85
C PHE A 15 7.35 -6.36 -3.14
N SER A 16 8.43 -6.79 -3.78
CA SER A 16 9.42 -7.70 -3.18
C SER A 16 10.58 -6.85 -2.64
N ALA A 17 10.30 -5.97 -1.71
CA ALA A 17 11.31 -5.51 -0.78
C ALA A 17 10.87 -6.06 0.59
N PRO A 18 11.70 -6.88 1.27
CA PRO A 18 11.42 -7.21 2.64
C PRO A 18 11.37 -5.89 3.41
N LEU A 19 10.25 -5.63 4.05
CA LEU A 19 10.14 -4.60 5.06
C LEU A 19 11.03 -5.08 6.22
N GLN A 20 12.35 -4.90 6.07
CA GLN A 20 13.27 -5.13 7.16
C GLN A 20 12.94 -4.07 8.19
N ALA A 21 12.51 -4.54 9.36
CA ALA A 21 12.32 -3.74 10.54
C ALA A 21 13.63 -3.01 10.88
N ALA A 22 13.79 -1.80 10.33
CA ALA A 22 14.78 -0.86 10.84
C ALA A 22 14.19 -0.30 12.14
N SER A 23 14.94 -0.42 13.22
CA SER A 23 14.59 0.05 14.54
C SER A 23 14.41 1.58 14.55
N ALA A 24 13.16 2.02 14.38
CA ALA A 24 12.73 3.36 14.76
C ALA A 24 12.01 3.27 16.12
N PRO A 25 11.84 4.36 16.87
CA PRO A 25 10.98 4.37 18.04
C PRO A 25 9.54 4.21 17.56
N ALA A 26 9.19 2.99 17.17
CA ALA A 26 7.84 2.59 16.93
C ALA A 26 7.10 2.79 18.25
N SER A 27 5.96 3.46 18.23
CA SER A 27 5.05 3.40 19.36
C SER A 27 4.97 1.94 19.79
N GLU A 28 4.97 1.65 21.09
CA GLU A 28 4.99 0.28 21.65
C GLU A 28 3.97 -0.67 20.97
N THR A 29 2.97 -0.11 20.34
CA THR A 29 1.91 -0.77 19.57
C THR A 29 2.42 -1.57 18.37
N TYR A 30 3.52 -1.14 17.70
CA TYR A 30 4.05 -1.78 16.49
C TYR A 30 5.29 -2.68 16.73
N SER A 31 5.80 -2.73 17.95
CA SER A 31 6.93 -3.60 18.31
C SER A 31 6.51 -4.96 18.91
N HIS A 32 5.22 -5.27 18.89
CA HIS A 32 4.68 -6.49 19.50
C HIS A 32 5.06 -7.74 18.69
N PRO A 33 5.50 -8.86 19.33
CA PRO A 33 5.86 -10.10 18.63
C PRO A 33 4.80 -10.63 17.68
N LEU A 34 3.52 -10.41 17.98
CA LEU A 34 2.39 -10.77 17.14
C LEU A 34 2.44 -10.07 15.78
N LEU A 35 2.76 -8.76 15.78
CA LEU A 35 2.84 -7.99 14.53
C LEU A 35 4.00 -8.43 13.65
N ASN A 36 5.14 -8.80 14.23
CA ASN A 36 6.26 -9.35 13.47
C ASN A 36 5.86 -10.64 12.73
N GLN A 37 5.10 -11.54 13.38
CA GLN A 37 4.59 -12.76 12.74
C GLN A 37 3.59 -12.42 11.63
N ILE A 38 2.72 -11.42 11.84
CA ILE A 38 1.79 -10.94 10.79
C ILE A 38 2.59 -10.41 9.60
N TYR A 39 3.63 -9.60 9.82
CA TYR A 39 4.48 -9.05 8.76
C TYR A 39 5.19 -10.13 7.96
N GLU A 40 5.79 -11.12 8.63
CA GLU A 40 6.46 -12.24 7.97
C GLU A 40 5.49 -13.02 7.08
N MET A 41 4.32 -13.37 7.61
CA MET A 41 3.32 -14.13 6.86
C MET A 41 2.72 -13.30 5.73
N HIS A 42 2.48 -12.00 5.96
CA HIS A 42 2.02 -11.07 4.94
C HIS A 42 3.03 -10.92 3.79
N SER A 43 4.32 -10.81 4.10
CA SER A 43 5.40 -10.75 3.11
C SER A 43 5.45 -12.00 2.24
N LEU A 44 5.30 -13.20 2.82
CA LEU A 44 5.19 -14.45 2.06
C LEU A 44 3.96 -14.46 1.14
N ALA A 45 2.83 -13.98 1.63
CA ALA A 45 1.59 -13.88 0.87
C ALA A 45 1.72 -12.88 -0.29
N GLU A 46 2.35 -11.73 -0.06
CA GLU A 46 2.68 -10.74 -1.10
C GLU A 46 3.57 -11.33 -2.18
N ALA A 47 4.55 -12.14 -1.81
CA ALA A 47 5.43 -12.85 -2.74
C ALA A 47 4.71 -13.93 -3.57
N GLY A 48 3.40 -14.13 -3.39
CA GLY A 48 2.57 -15.06 -4.18
C GLY A 48 2.40 -16.44 -3.54
N ASN A 49 2.81 -16.64 -2.30
CA ASN A 49 2.58 -17.90 -1.58
C ASN A 49 1.10 -17.99 -1.15
N LYS A 50 0.30 -18.72 -1.94
CA LYS A 50 -1.14 -18.87 -1.73
C LYS A 50 -1.49 -19.58 -0.42
N ASP A 51 -0.61 -20.47 0.08
CA ASP A 51 -0.80 -21.14 1.36
C ASP A 51 -0.58 -20.16 2.52
N ALA A 52 0.40 -19.30 2.41
CA ALA A 52 0.60 -18.20 3.36
C ALA A 52 -0.61 -17.25 3.35
N THR A 53 -1.13 -16.89 2.17
CA THR A 53 -2.35 -16.06 2.06
C THR A 53 -3.53 -16.69 2.80
N ARG A 54 -3.80 -17.99 2.59
CA ARG A 54 -4.92 -18.68 3.25
C ARG A 54 -4.77 -18.74 4.77
N ARG A 55 -3.55 -19.06 5.24
CA ARG A 55 -3.27 -19.12 6.69
C ARG A 55 -3.35 -17.74 7.33
N LEU A 56 -2.84 -16.72 6.66
CA LEU A 56 -2.90 -15.34 7.15
C LEU A 56 -4.35 -14.86 7.29
N VAL A 57 -5.20 -15.12 6.28
CA VAL A 57 -6.62 -14.78 6.36
C VAL A 57 -7.28 -15.47 7.55
N ALA A 58 -7.16 -16.80 7.66
CA ALA A 58 -7.79 -17.56 8.74
C ALA A 58 -7.34 -17.08 10.13
N TRP A 59 -6.04 -16.83 10.29
CA TRP A 59 -5.49 -16.36 11.54
C TRP A 59 -5.94 -14.94 11.90
N LEU A 60 -5.96 -14.02 10.92
CA LEU A 60 -6.45 -12.65 11.16
C LEU A 60 -7.97 -12.60 11.40
N GLU A 61 -8.76 -13.48 10.77
CA GLU A 61 -10.19 -13.65 11.09
C GLU A 61 -10.40 -14.06 12.56
N GLU A 62 -9.61 -15.01 13.07
CA GLU A 62 -9.63 -15.42 14.48
C GLU A 62 -9.27 -14.25 15.39
N LEU A 63 -8.11 -13.61 15.17
CA LEU A 63 -7.64 -12.49 15.99
C LEU A 63 -8.62 -11.30 15.99
N THR A 64 -9.22 -10.97 14.85
CA THR A 64 -10.20 -9.87 14.78
C THR A 64 -11.54 -10.23 15.39
N SER A 65 -11.89 -11.52 15.47
CA SER A 65 -13.08 -11.97 16.19
C SER A 65 -12.92 -11.82 17.72
N GLU A 66 -11.71 -12.03 18.22
CA GLU A 66 -11.36 -11.85 19.63
C GLU A 66 -11.19 -10.36 20.00
N GLN A 67 -10.71 -9.56 19.05
CA GLN A 67 -10.39 -8.13 19.22
C GLN A 67 -11.07 -7.27 18.14
N PRO A 68 -12.42 -7.15 18.14
CA PRO A 68 -13.16 -6.50 17.05
C PRO A 68 -12.87 -5.00 16.90
N ASP A 69 -12.36 -4.35 17.96
CA ASP A 69 -12.03 -2.93 17.99
C ASP A 69 -10.53 -2.66 17.71
N ASN A 70 -9.77 -3.70 17.37
CA ASN A 70 -8.36 -3.55 17.03
C ASN A 70 -8.19 -3.17 15.55
N GLY A 71 -8.13 -1.86 15.27
CA GLY A 71 -7.98 -1.33 13.91
C GLY A 71 -6.70 -1.78 13.20
N ILE A 72 -5.64 -2.13 13.94
CA ILE A 72 -4.39 -2.64 13.34
C ILE A 72 -4.61 -4.06 12.78
N LEU A 73 -5.20 -4.95 13.56
CA LEU A 73 -5.52 -6.29 13.07
C LEU A 73 -6.51 -6.23 11.91
N LEU A 74 -7.48 -5.33 12.00
CA LEU A 74 -8.51 -5.16 10.98
C LEU A 74 -7.93 -4.67 9.64
N VAL A 75 -6.94 -3.76 9.64
CA VAL A 75 -6.32 -3.30 8.39
C VAL A 75 -5.49 -4.40 7.73
N TYR A 76 -4.79 -5.24 8.52
CA TYR A 76 -4.06 -6.40 7.99
C TYR A 76 -5.00 -7.47 7.46
N LEU A 77 -6.14 -7.72 8.12
CA LEU A 77 -7.18 -8.60 7.59
C LEU A 77 -7.69 -8.09 6.24
N GLY A 78 -7.94 -6.78 6.14
CA GLY A 78 -8.35 -6.15 4.88
C GLY A 78 -7.33 -6.34 3.77
N SER A 79 -6.05 -6.15 4.06
CA SER A 79 -4.97 -6.40 3.10
C SER A 79 -4.87 -7.88 2.73
N ALA A 80 -4.96 -8.80 3.70
CA ALA A 80 -4.94 -10.25 3.46
C ALA A 80 -6.11 -10.69 2.54
N TYR A 81 -7.30 -10.11 2.70
CA TYR A 81 -8.42 -10.37 1.79
C TYR A 81 -8.14 -9.89 0.37
N THR A 82 -7.45 -8.76 0.17
CA THR A 82 -7.07 -8.33 -1.19
C THR A 82 -6.08 -9.29 -1.83
N LEU A 83 -5.14 -9.84 -1.06
CA LEU A 83 -4.24 -10.91 -1.51
C LEU A 83 -5.01 -12.21 -1.84
N ALA A 84 -5.98 -12.60 -1.02
CA ALA A 84 -6.86 -13.73 -1.29
C ALA A 84 -7.70 -13.51 -2.56
N SER A 85 -8.17 -12.28 -2.79
CA SER A 85 -8.84 -11.91 -4.03
C SER A 85 -7.92 -12.04 -5.24
N ARG A 86 -6.65 -11.64 -5.14
CA ARG A 86 -5.65 -11.83 -6.21
C ARG A 86 -5.50 -13.32 -6.55
N ASP A 87 -5.39 -14.16 -5.54
CA ASP A 87 -5.10 -15.59 -5.65
C ASP A 87 -6.32 -16.43 -6.06
N ALA A 88 -7.54 -15.89 -5.93
CA ALA A 88 -8.77 -16.55 -6.28
C ALA A 88 -8.98 -16.63 -7.80
N PHE A 89 -9.64 -17.73 -8.25
CA PHE A 89 -10.15 -17.80 -9.62
C PHE A 89 -11.17 -16.70 -9.90
N ILE A 90 -11.32 -16.35 -11.19
CA ILE A 90 -12.33 -15.39 -11.64
C ILE A 90 -13.71 -15.93 -11.26
N GLY A 91 -14.48 -15.13 -10.49
CA GLY A 91 -15.81 -15.53 -10.04
C GLY A 91 -16.28 -14.73 -8.82
N PRO A 92 -17.46 -15.06 -8.27
CA PRO A 92 -18.07 -14.35 -7.15
C PRO A 92 -17.19 -14.31 -5.90
N GLY A 93 -16.39 -15.36 -5.66
CA GLY A 93 -15.47 -15.43 -4.52
C GLY A 93 -14.39 -14.36 -4.55
N LYS A 94 -13.85 -14.08 -5.74
CA LYS A 94 -12.85 -13.00 -5.93
C LYS A 94 -13.43 -11.65 -5.52
N LEU A 95 -14.62 -11.32 -6.00
CA LEU A 95 -15.28 -10.06 -5.68
C LEU A 95 -15.64 -9.97 -4.19
N ARG A 96 -16.09 -11.07 -3.57
CA ARG A 96 -16.40 -11.12 -2.14
C ARG A 96 -15.18 -10.78 -1.28
N PHE A 97 -14.02 -11.38 -1.55
CA PHE A 97 -12.79 -11.06 -0.85
C PHE A 97 -12.38 -9.60 -1.04
N LEU A 98 -12.48 -9.09 -2.26
CA LEU A 98 -12.15 -7.70 -2.53
C LEU A 98 -13.04 -6.72 -1.75
N MET A 99 -14.36 -6.98 -1.72
CA MET A 99 -15.31 -6.14 -0.97
C MET A 99 -15.06 -6.21 0.54
N ALA A 100 -14.87 -7.43 1.08
CA ALA A 100 -14.55 -7.61 2.49
C ALA A 100 -13.24 -6.90 2.88
N GLY A 101 -12.20 -7.02 2.03
CA GLY A 101 -10.92 -6.34 2.24
C GLY A 101 -11.05 -4.83 2.30
N ARG A 102 -11.76 -4.25 1.35
CA ARG A 102 -12.05 -2.82 1.33
C ARG A 102 -12.79 -2.36 2.61
N ASP A 103 -13.84 -3.09 2.98
CA ASP A 103 -14.68 -2.71 4.12
C ASP A 103 -13.90 -2.81 5.45
N CYS A 104 -13.02 -3.80 5.61
CA CYS A 104 -12.11 -3.90 6.75
C CYS A 104 -11.15 -2.70 6.83
N MET A 105 -10.51 -2.34 5.72
CA MET A 105 -9.57 -1.22 5.68
C MET A 105 -10.26 0.14 5.93
N ASP A 106 -11.47 0.35 5.39
CA ASP A 106 -12.24 1.58 5.61
C ASP A 106 -12.62 1.72 7.09
N ARG A 107 -13.07 0.63 7.74
CA ARG A 107 -13.34 0.60 9.18
C ARG A 107 -12.07 0.85 10.00
N ALA A 108 -10.96 0.21 9.65
CA ALA A 108 -9.69 0.37 10.36
C ALA A 108 -9.23 1.84 10.39
N VAL A 109 -9.29 2.55 9.26
CA VAL A 109 -8.95 3.99 9.21
C VAL A 109 -9.97 4.83 9.98
N THR A 110 -11.24 4.44 10.02
CA THR A 110 -12.25 5.12 10.86
C THR A 110 -11.94 4.96 12.36
N MET A 111 -11.46 3.78 12.78
CA MET A 111 -11.07 3.51 14.16
C MET A 111 -9.77 4.22 14.56
N ARG A 112 -8.85 4.38 13.61
CA ARG A 112 -7.50 4.92 13.83
C ARG A 112 -7.16 6.00 12.79
N PRO A 113 -7.88 7.14 12.82
CA PRO A 113 -7.79 8.15 11.75
C PRO A 113 -6.42 8.82 11.65
N ASP A 114 -5.65 8.85 12.74
CA ASP A 114 -4.34 9.51 12.79
C ASP A 114 -3.17 8.52 12.65
N ASP A 115 -3.46 7.22 12.54
CA ASP A 115 -2.44 6.19 12.42
C ASP A 115 -1.92 6.10 10.98
N ALA A 116 -0.69 6.57 10.77
CA ALA A 116 -0.07 6.62 9.45
C ALA A 116 0.12 5.24 8.82
N ASN A 117 0.43 4.20 9.61
CA ASN A 117 0.61 2.84 9.09
C ASN A 117 -0.72 2.25 8.61
N VAL A 118 -1.79 2.40 9.41
CA VAL A 118 -3.14 1.95 9.04
C VAL A 118 -3.60 2.66 7.76
N ARG A 119 -3.40 3.96 7.68
CA ARG A 119 -3.75 4.75 6.50
C ARG A 119 -2.93 4.35 5.28
N PHE A 120 -1.62 4.11 5.44
CA PHE A 120 -0.75 3.71 4.33
C PHE A 120 -1.15 2.36 3.75
N ILE A 121 -1.49 1.38 4.58
CA ILE A 121 -1.98 0.08 4.12
C ILE A 121 -3.25 0.25 3.27
N ARG A 122 -4.21 1.09 3.69
CA ARG A 122 -5.40 1.37 2.89
C ARG A 122 -5.06 2.10 1.58
N ALA A 123 -4.20 3.10 1.65
CA ALA A 123 -3.81 3.91 0.49
C ALA A 123 -3.22 3.04 -0.62
N ILE A 124 -2.23 2.20 -0.27
CA ILE A 124 -1.53 1.36 -1.25
C ILE A 124 -2.46 0.28 -1.84
N ASN A 125 -3.32 -0.34 -1.02
CA ASN A 125 -4.29 -1.29 -1.51
C ASN A 125 -5.28 -0.63 -2.49
N ASN A 126 -5.83 0.55 -2.15
CA ASN A 126 -6.74 1.29 -3.03
C ASN A 126 -6.06 1.78 -4.32
N TYR A 127 -4.79 2.16 -4.26
CA TYR A 127 -4.00 2.56 -5.43
C TYR A 127 -3.91 1.42 -6.47
N HIS A 128 -3.72 0.19 -6.01
CA HIS A 128 -3.58 -0.98 -6.88
C HIS A 128 -4.91 -1.53 -7.41
N LEU A 129 -6.05 -1.06 -6.91
CA LEU A 129 -7.34 -1.50 -7.42
C LEU A 129 -7.61 -0.98 -8.83
N PRO A 130 -8.23 -1.81 -9.71
CA PRO A 130 -8.71 -1.35 -11.00
C PRO A 130 -9.65 -0.16 -10.88
N THR A 131 -9.59 0.75 -11.85
CA THR A 131 -10.39 2.00 -11.87
C THR A 131 -11.89 1.78 -11.74
N ILE A 132 -12.41 0.63 -12.21
CA ILE A 132 -13.82 0.26 -12.11
C ILE A 132 -14.36 0.27 -10.66
N PHE A 133 -13.47 0.10 -9.67
CA PHE A 133 -13.86 0.15 -8.25
C PHE A 133 -13.92 1.56 -7.68
N ASN A 134 -13.55 2.59 -8.46
CA ASN A 134 -13.60 4.00 -8.11
C ASN A 134 -12.93 4.35 -6.76
N ARG A 135 -11.77 3.72 -6.46
CA ARG A 135 -11.06 3.89 -5.19
C ARG A 135 -9.84 4.82 -5.26
N ARG A 136 -9.51 5.31 -6.46
CA ARG A 136 -8.33 6.19 -6.65
C ARG A 136 -8.42 7.51 -5.90
N SER A 137 -9.61 8.10 -5.79
CA SER A 137 -9.80 9.33 -5.02
C SER A 137 -9.49 9.11 -3.53
N ILE A 138 -9.87 7.96 -2.98
CA ILE A 138 -9.58 7.61 -1.59
C ILE A 138 -8.08 7.39 -1.40
N ALA A 139 -7.42 6.67 -2.32
CA ALA A 139 -5.97 6.52 -2.28
C ALA A 139 -5.24 7.87 -2.32
N ARG A 140 -5.67 8.78 -3.22
CA ARG A 140 -5.13 10.14 -3.32
C ARG A 140 -5.28 10.91 -2.01
N ASP A 141 -6.46 10.88 -1.42
CA ASP A 141 -6.75 11.65 -0.19
C ASP A 141 -5.96 11.09 1.00
N ASP A 142 -5.81 9.75 1.06
CA ASP A 142 -4.93 9.10 2.04
C ASP A 142 -3.47 9.49 1.84
N PHE A 143 -2.96 9.47 0.62
CA PHE A 143 -1.57 9.88 0.36
C PHE A 143 -1.33 11.36 0.64
N ARG A 144 -2.29 12.25 0.37
CA ARG A 144 -2.19 13.66 0.77
C ARG A 144 -2.05 13.81 2.27
N GLN A 145 -2.88 13.11 3.03
CA GLN A 145 -2.83 13.17 4.49
C GLN A 145 -1.52 12.57 5.02
N LEU A 146 -1.03 11.48 4.46
CA LEU A 146 0.27 10.88 4.83
C LEU A 146 1.44 11.83 4.55
N VAL A 147 1.47 12.47 3.40
CA VAL A 147 2.51 13.47 3.05
C VAL A 147 2.44 14.68 3.97
N ASP A 148 1.25 15.09 4.40
CA ASP A 148 1.07 16.16 5.39
C ASP A 148 1.54 15.74 6.78
N GLN A 149 1.18 14.53 7.24
CA GLN A 149 1.68 13.97 8.51
C GLN A 149 3.20 13.90 8.55
N LEU A 150 3.84 13.32 7.50
CA LEU A 150 5.30 13.26 7.40
C LEU A 150 5.97 14.63 7.36
N SER A 151 5.29 15.65 6.86
CA SER A 151 5.81 17.02 6.85
C SER A 151 5.79 17.67 8.25
N LYS A 152 4.86 17.25 9.11
CA LYS A 152 4.71 17.73 10.49
C LYS A 152 5.54 16.90 11.47
N ASP A 153 5.60 15.61 11.25
CA ASP A 153 6.32 14.63 12.06
C ASP A 153 7.02 13.61 11.16
N PRO A 154 8.29 13.83 10.82
CA PRO A 154 9.05 12.91 9.97
C PRO A 154 9.29 11.52 10.61
N GLU A 155 9.11 11.39 11.92
CA GLU A 155 9.32 10.15 12.66
C GLU A 155 8.02 9.36 12.93
N VAL A 156 6.88 9.82 12.39
CA VAL A 156 5.58 9.17 12.57
C VAL A 156 5.55 7.73 12.03
N VAL A 157 6.42 7.43 11.08
CA VAL A 157 6.77 6.08 10.62
C VAL A 157 8.28 5.97 10.38
N ASP A 158 8.80 4.76 10.20
CA ASP A 158 10.22 4.57 9.87
C ASP A 158 10.59 5.13 8.49
N GLY A 159 11.90 5.37 8.28
CA GLY A 159 12.37 6.02 7.05
C GLY A 159 12.10 5.23 5.77
N LEU A 160 12.09 3.89 5.80
CA LEU A 160 11.76 3.08 4.62
C LEU A 160 10.27 3.16 4.29
N THR A 161 9.42 3.17 5.30
CA THR A 161 7.97 3.40 5.14
C THR A 161 7.72 4.82 4.61
N SER A 162 8.42 5.84 5.12
CA SER A 162 8.36 7.22 4.60
C SER A 162 8.74 7.28 3.12
N LEU A 163 9.82 6.61 2.73
CA LEU A 163 10.25 6.53 1.33
C LEU A 163 9.18 5.86 0.45
N ALA A 164 8.58 4.78 0.93
CA ALA A 164 7.49 4.09 0.22
C ALA A 164 6.25 4.99 0.09
N ILE A 165 5.86 5.71 1.15
CA ILE A 165 4.76 6.68 1.10
C ILE A 165 5.02 7.73 0.02
N TYR A 166 6.19 8.36 0.00
CA TYR A 166 6.52 9.37 -1.01
C TYR A 166 6.56 8.81 -2.43
N TYR A 167 7.07 7.59 -2.61
CA TYR A 167 7.07 6.93 -3.92
C TYR A 167 5.66 6.69 -4.44
N TYR A 168 4.80 6.04 -3.64
CA TYR A 168 3.44 5.71 -4.06
C TYR A 168 2.51 6.93 -4.11
N ALA A 169 2.71 7.92 -3.25
CA ALA A 169 2.01 9.21 -3.36
C ALA A 169 2.30 9.86 -4.72
N GLY A 170 3.56 9.93 -5.10
CA GLY A 170 3.95 10.46 -6.40
C GLY A 170 3.33 9.71 -7.56
N LEU A 171 3.34 8.38 -7.54
CA LEU A 171 2.67 7.56 -8.57
C LEU A 171 1.15 7.81 -8.63
N CYS A 172 0.51 7.90 -7.46
CA CYS A 172 -0.93 8.15 -7.37
C CYS A 172 -1.29 9.53 -7.93
N PHE A 173 -0.54 10.56 -7.58
CA PHE A 173 -0.74 11.92 -8.08
C PHE A 173 -0.48 12.02 -9.59
N ALA A 174 0.58 11.39 -10.09
CA ALA A 174 0.88 11.37 -11.52
C ALA A 174 -0.24 10.70 -12.34
N GLN A 175 -0.82 9.60 -11.85
CA GLN A 175 -1.95 8.94 -12.50
C GLN A 175 -3.24 9.79 -12.52
N LEU A 176 -3.32 10.80 -11.67
CA LEU A 176 -4.45 11.73 -11.57
C LEU A 176 -4.11 13.10 -12.19
N GLU A 177 -3.03 13.17 -12.97
CA GLU A 177 -2.55 14.39 -13.64
C GLU A 177 -2.18 15.53 -12.67
N GLU A 178 -1.91 15.19 -11.40
CA GLU A 178 -1.44 16.12 -10.37
C GLU A 178 0.10 16.19 -10.37
N GLU A 179 0.70 16.59 -11.49
CA GLU A 179 2.15 16.51 -11.73
C GLU A 179 2.98 17.24 -10.68
N SER A 180 2.56 18.41 -10.23
CA SER A 180 3.27 19.19 -9.22
C SER A 180 3.34 18.45 -7.88
N ASN A 181 2.25 17.78 -7.48
CA ASN A 181 2.18 16.98 -6.26
C ASN A 181 3.04 15.72 -6.39
N ALA A 182 3.03 15.09 -7.57
CA ALA A 182 3.87 13.93 -7.86
C ALA A 182 5.34 14.26 -7.71
N ARG A 183 5.80 15.32 -8.38
CA ARG A 183 7.18 15.82 -8.34
C ARG A 183 7.61 16.18 -6.92
N ALA A 184 6.78 16.91 -6.18
CA ALA A 184 7.06 17.30 -4.80
C ALA A 184 7.19 16.08 -3.87
N SER A 185 6.34 15.07 -4.03
CA SER A 185 6.40 13.83 -3.25
C SER A 185 7.69 13.07 -3.54
N TRP A 186 8.04 12.87 -4.80
CA TRP A 186 9.27 12.17 -5.17
C TRP A 186 10.52 12.91 -4.73
N GLN A 187 10.55 14.27 -4.82
CA GLN A 187 11.66 15.05 -4.30
C GLN A 187 11.85 14.86 -2.80
N LYS A 188 10.77 14.91 -2.01
CA LYS A 188 10.82 14.60 -0.57
C LYS A 188 11.35 13.18 -0.30
N GLY A 189 10.99 12.21 -1.13
CA GLY A 189 11.54 10.85 -1.05
C GLY A 189 13.06 10.81 -1.25
N LEU A 190 13.60 11.56 -2.22
CA LEU A 190 15.06 11.67 -2.42
C LEU A 190 15.76 12.41 -1.28
N ASP A 191 15.11 13.42 -0.69
CA ASP A 191 15.65 14.22 0.41
C ASP A 191 15.87 13.39 1.70
N LEU A 192 15.22 12.21 1.83
CA LEU A 192 15.49 11.26 2.92
C LEU A 192 16.90 10.65 2.84
N LYS A 193 17.57 10.71 1.69
CA LYS A 193 18.93 10.18 1.46
C LYS A 193 19.07 8.68 1.77
N ILE A 194 18.01 7.93 1.60
CA ILE A 194 17.97 6.47 1.76
C ILE A 194 18.33 5.84 0.41
N ASN A 195 19.41 5.06 0.37
CA ASN A 195 19.82 4.35 -0.83
C ASN A 195 19.07 3.02 -0.97
N GLY A 196 18.53 2.76 -2.17
CA GLY A 196 17.85 1.50 -2.42
C GLY A 196 17.04 1.49 -3.73
N PRO A 197 16.37 0.36 -4.01
CA PRO A 197 15.60 0.21 -5.25
C PRO A 197 14.48 1.24 -5.44
N LEU A 198 13.85 1.69 -4.34
CA LEU A 198 12.79 2.71 -4.42
C LEU A 198 13.35 4.08 -4.80
N THR A 199 14.52 4.45 -4.29
CA THR A 199 15.18 5.71 -4.63
C THR A 199 15.53 5.75 -6.12
N ALA A 200 16.02 4.64 -6.69
CA ALA A 200 16.25 4.53 -8.11
C ALA A 200 14.95 4.72 -8.91
N LYS A 201 13.86 4.05 -8.51
CA LYS A 201 12.56 4.21 -9.16
C LYS A 201 12.03 5.64 -9.09
N ILE A 202 12.19 6.34 -7.95
CA ILE A 202 11.82 7.74 -7.81
C ILE A 202 12.59 8.61 -8.81
N SER A 203 13.90 8.39 -8.94
CA SER A 203 14.73 9.13 -9.90
C SER A 203 14.28 8.91 -11.33
N ASP A 204 13.92 7.65 -11.68
CA ASP A 204 13.39 7.33 -13.01
C ASP A 204 12.06 8.04 -13.30
N GLU A 205 11.14 8.07 -12.32
CA GLU A 205 9.85 8.77 -12.49
C GLU A 205 10.03 10.29 -12.62
N LEU A 206 10.91 10.89 -11.83
CA LEU A 206 11.24 12.34 -11.97
C LEU A 206 11.84 12.67 -13.35
N ASN A 207 12.71 11.80 -13.86
CA ASN A 207 13.30 11.98 -15.20
C ASN A 207 12.24 11.88 -16.31
N ARG A 208 11.21 11.03 -16.15
CA ARG A 208 10.10 10.90 -17.11
C ARG A 208 9.22 12.16 -17.16
N LEU A 209 9.03 12.82 -16.01
CA LEU A 209 8.26 14.08 -15.93
C LEU A 209 9.04 15.29 -16.47
N THR A 210 10.37 15.21 -16.57
CA THR A 210 11.16 16.29 -17.14
C THR A 210 11.17 16.08 -18.66
N PRO A 211 10.58 16.99 -19.46
CA PRO A 211 10.72 16.87 -20.91
C PRO A 211 12.22 16.85 -21.23
N THR A 212 12.69 15.79 -21.86
CA THR A 212 14.00 15.84 -22.52
C THR A 212 13.95 17.04 -23.45
N ALA A 213 14.73 18.08 -23.15
CA ALA A 213 15.02 19.15 -24.07
C ALA A 213 15.77 18.49 -25.24
N THR A 214 15.03 17.88 -26.16
CA THR A 214 15.57 17.28 -27.36
C THR A 214 15.58 18.36 -28.42
N GLY A 215 16.76 18.95 -28.62
CA GLY A 215 17.33 19.34 -29.91
C GLY A 215 16.49 20.27 -30.78
N GLN A 216 16.88 21.52 -30.75
CA GLN A 216 16.90 22.32 -31.97
C GLN A 216 18.05 21.85 -32.88
#